data_de82f9df230af1cee45ed4864af46938
#
_entry.id   de82f9df230af1cee45ed4864af46938
#
_cell.length_a   1.000
_cell.length_b   1.000
_cell.length_c   1.000
_cell.angle_alpha   90.00
_cell.angle_beta   90.00
_cell.angle_gamma   90.00
#
_symmetry.space_group_name_H-M   'P 1'
#
loop_
_entity.id
_entity.type
_entity.pdbx_description
1 polymer ?
#
loop_
_entity_poly.entity_id
_entity_poly.type
_entity_poly.pdbx_seq_one_letter_code
_entity_poly.pdbx_strand_id
1 'polypeptide(L)'
;MRFLRMATRVLVVAAVLGTVYLAVTFVQVWRASTTDRAAVSDAIVVLGAAQYDGAPSPVLRSRLDHAIELREQGIADVIVVTGGNQPGDRTTEATASADYLMARGVPDGSIRREVSGTNSWQSLAAAARFLQDEDLLDVVLVSSPHHALRTEAIAEEVGLRGRASPAARSSEGLAAQVTILGREAVAVGVGRIIGFGRLVDRVGRVRGAPATG
;
A
#
# COMPACT_ATOMS: atom_id res chain seq x y z
N MET A 1 -25.07 17.85 -38.33
CA MET A 1 -25.80 16.70 -37.72
C MET A 1 -24.99 15.39 -37.66
N ARG A 2 -24.27 14.94 -38.71
CA ARG A 2 -23.46 13.70 -38.69
C ARG A 2 -22.31 13.76 -37.68
N PHE A 3 -21.59 14.87 -37.59
CA PHE A 3 -20.48 15.07 -36.65
C PHE A 3 -20.95 14.98 -35.18
N LEU A 4 -22.07 15.62 -34.85
CA LEU A 4 -22.62 15.59 -33.49
C LEU A 4 -23.02 14.15 -33.08
N ARG A 5 -23.65 13.40 -33.97
CA ARG A 5 -24.01 11.98 -33.73
C ARG A 5 -22.77 11.11 -33.56
N MET A 6 -21.71 11.36 -34.30
CA MET A 6 -20.44 10.64 -34.17
C MET A 6 -19.77 10.97 -32.81
N ALA A 7 -19.71 12.24 -32.43
CA ALA A 7 -19.19 12.66 -31.13
C ALA A 7 -19.94 12.03 -29.94
N THR A 8 -21.30 12.03 -30.00
CA THR A 8 -22.13 11.38 -29.00
C THR A 8 -21.84 9.87 -28.91
N ARG A 9 -21.71 9.18 -30.04
CA ARG A 9 -21.36 7.74 -30.04
C ARG A 9 -20.00 7.47 -29.39
N VAL A 10 -18.99 8.27 -29.71
CA VAL A 10 -17.66 8.16 -29.11
C VAL A 10 -17.71 8.37 -27.61
N LEU A 11 -18.44 9.39 -27.14
CA LEU A 11 -18.61 9.64 -25.71
C LEU A 11 -19.34 8.49 -24.98
N VAL A 12 -20.39 7.94 -25.59
CA VAL A 12 -21.11 6.80 -25.03
C VAL A 12 -20.20 5.56 -24.94
N VAL A 13 -19.45 5.26 -26.01
CA VAL A 13 -18.51 4.14 -26.00
C VAL A 13 -17.44 4.34 -24.94
N ALA A 14 -16.85 5.54 -24.84
CA ALA A 14 -15.85 5.86 -23.83
C ALA A 14 -16.42 5.72 -22.40
N ALA A 15 -17.64 6.17 -22.16
CA ALA A 15 -18.32 6.03 -20.87
C ALA A 15 -18.55 4.55 -20.50
N VAL A 16 -19.02 3.75 -21.47
CA VAL A 16 -19.22 2.29 -21.27
C VAL A 16 -17.90 1.60 -20.97
N LEU A 17 -16.85 1.86 -21.74
CA LEU A 17 -15.51 1.29 -21.50
C LEU A 17 -14.95 1.71 -20.14
N GLY A 18 -15.10 2.97 -19.76
CA GLY A 18 -14.70 3.46 -18.43
C GLY A 18 -15.44 2.77 -17.29
N THR A 19 -16.76 2.58 -17.45
CA THR A 19 -17.57 1.86 -16.45
C THR A 19 -17.16 0.38 -16.33
N VAL A 20 -16.96 -0.29 -17.44
CA VAL A 20 -16.49 -1.70 -17.45
C VAL A 20 -15.11 -1.81 -16.80
N TYR A 21 -14.17 -0.90 -17.15
CA TYR A 21 -12.84 -0.86 -16.54
C TYR A 21 -12.90 -0.70 -15.02
N LEU A 22 -13.71 0.24 -14.52
CA LEU A 22 -13.88 0.46 -13.08
C LEU A 22 -14.55 -0.74 -12.39
N ALA A 23 -15.55 -1.37 -13.03
CA ALA A 23 -16.19 -2.56 -12.48
C ALA A 23 -15.21 -3.73 -12.37
N VAL A 24 -14.39 -3.96 -13.40
CA VAL A 24 -13.33 -5.00 -13.37
C VAL A 24 -12.31 -4.67 -12.27
N THR A 25 -11.87 -3.41 -12.17
CA THR A 25 -10.92 -2.98 -11.14
C THR A 25 -11.53 -3.17 -9.74
N PHE A 26 -12.80 -2.86 -9.55
CA PHE A 26 -13.50 -3.11 -8.27
C PHE A 26 -13.47 -4.59 -7.88
N VAL A 27 -13.78 -5.49 -8.81
CA VAL A 27 -13.70 -6.94 -8.57
C VAL A 27 -12.28 -7.37 -8.22
N GLN A 28 -11.26 -6.82 -8.89
CA GLN A 28 -9.87 -7.11 -8.57
C GLN A 28 -9.48 -6.64 -7.17
N VAL A 29 -9.88 -5.41 -6.77
CA VAL A 29 -9.65 -4.87 -5.41
C VAL A 29 -10.34 -5.76 -4.37
N TRP A 30 -11.59 -6.13 -4.60
CA TRP A 30 -12.34 -7.01 -3.71
C TRP A 30 -11.66 -8.38 -3.56
N ARG A 31 -11.24 -9.02 -4.66
CA ARG A 31 -10.51 -10.29 -4.60
C ARG A 31 -9.19 -10.16 -3.85
N ALA A 32 -8.39 -9.14 -4.16
CA ALA A 32 -7.11 -8.89 -3.48
C ALA A 32 -7.32 -8.65 -1.97
N SER A 33 -8.42 -8.00 -1.58
CA SER A 33 -8.75 -7.77 -0.16
C SER A 33 -9.13 -9.02 0.63
N THR A 34 -9.43 -10.13 -0.06
CA THR A 34 -9.91 -11.38 0.56
C THR A 34 -8.95 -12.55 0.37
N THR A 35 -7.87 -12.35 -0.39
CA THR A 35 -6.92 -13.42 -0.73
C THR A 35 -5.57 -13.09 -0.11
N ASP A 36 -5.06 -14.01 0.69
CA ASP A 36 -3.67 -14.01 1.11
C ASP A 36 -2.81 -14.65 0.02
N ARG A 37 -1.76 -13.94 -0.40
CA ARG A 37 -0.81 -14.40 -1.43
C ARG A 37 0.61 -14.51 -0.90
N ALA A 38 0.77 -14.63 0.43
CA ALA A 38 2.07 -14.86 1.03
C ALA A 38 2.72 -16.13 0.43
N ALA A 39 3.97 -16.02 0.11
CA ALA A 39 4.82 -17.12 -0.34
C ALA A 39 6.26 -16.80 0.07
N VAL A 40 7.13 -17.79 0.15
CA VAL A 40 8.55 -17.58 0.44
C VAL A 40 9.09 -16.46 -0.44
N SER A 41 9.73 -15.48 0.19
CA SER A 41 10.14 -14.21 -0.38
C SER A 41 11.42 -13.72 0.30
N ASP A 42 12.02 -12.67 -0.22
CA ASP A 42 13.26 -12.09 0.32
C ASP A 42 12.98 -11.22 1.56
N ALA A 43 11.85 -10.50 1.58
CA ALA A 43 11.48 -9.65 2.69
C ALA A 43 9.96 -9.52 2.89
N ILE A 44 9.56 -9.17 4.12
CA ILE A 44 8.20 -8.77 4.48
C ILE A 44 8.19 -7.26 4.64
N VAL A 45 7.42 -6.55 3.82
CA VAL A 45 7.30 -5.07 3.88
C VAL A 45 5.99 -4.69 4.57
N VAL A 46 6.09 -4.10 5.75
CA VAL A 46 4.95 -3.62 6.53
C VAL A 46 4.69 -2.16 6.22
N LEU A 47 3.54 -1.87 5.61
CA LEU A 47 3.11 -0.50 5.33
C LEU A 47 2.69 0.20 6.62
N GLY A 48 3.16 1.43 6.80
CA GLY A 48 2.79 2.30 7.92
C GLY A 48 1.28 2.56 7.99
N ALA A 49 0.79 2.94 9.17
CA ALA A 49 -0.59 3.37 9.39
C ALA A 49 -0.58 4.61 10.29
N ALA A 50 -0.68 4.44 11.59
CA ALA A 50 -0.51 5.53 12.55
C ALA A 50 0.22 5.02 13.80
N GLN A 51 0.89 5.92 14.50
CA GLN A 51 1.45 5.70 15.82
C GLN A 51 1.00 6.84 16.76
N TYR A 52 1.01 6.60 18.06
CA TYR A 52 0.67 7.57 19.10
C TYR A 52 1.76 7.53 20.16
N ASP A 53 2.56 8.57 20.25
CA ASP A 53 3.67 8.70 21.21
C ASP A 53 4.62 7.48 21.25
N GLY A 54 4.94 6.92 20.10
CA GLY A 54 5.81 5.74 19.96
C GLY A 54 5.09 4.39 20.06
N ALA A 55 3.80 4.36 20.32
CA ALA A 55 3.00 3.14 20.33
C ALA A 55 2.27 2.96 18.98
N PRO A 56 2.38 1.81 18.30
CA PRO A 56 1.62 1.53 17.10
C PRO A 56 0.10 1.59 17.35
N SER A 57 -0.64 2.23 16.45
CA SER A 57 -2.11 2.19 16.45
C SER A 57 -2.64 0.75 16.37
N PRO A 58 -3.90 0.46 16.71
CA PRO A 58 -4.47 -0.88 16.56
C PRO A 58 -4.31 -1.47 15.16
N VAL A 59 -4.44 -0.63 14.11
CA VAL A 59 -4.26 -1.03 12.71
C VAL A 59 -2.81 -1.38 12.43
N LEU A 60 -1.85 -0.54 12.84
CA LEU A 60 -0.43 -0.81 12.65
C LEU A 60 0.01 -2.05 13.44
N ARG A 61 -0.48 -2.20 14.66
CA ARG A 61 -0.22 -3.39 15.49
C ARG A 61 -0.66 -4.68 14.80
N SER A 62 -1.89 -4.71 14.25
CA SER A 62 -2.39 -5.88 13.52
C SER A 62 -1.49 -6.25 12.32
N ARG A 63 -0.91 -5.26 11.63
CA ARG A 63 0.06 -5.51 10.54
C ARG A 63 1.38 -6.08 11.07
N LEU A 64 1.87 -5.55 12.18
CA LEU A 64 3.12 -6.01 12.79
C LEU A 64 2.98 -7.42 13.34
N ASP A 65 1.87 -7.73 14.01
CA ASP A 65 1.59 -9.08 14.51
C ASP A 65 1.54 -10.08 13.33
N HIS A 66 0.86 -9.72 12.23
CA HIS A 66 0.82 -10.54 11.03
C HIS A 66 2.20 -10.72 10.38
N ALA A 67 3.04 -9.70 10.39
CA ALA A 67 4.42 -9.82 9.89
C ALA A 67 5.27 -10.76 10.73
N ILE A 68 5.06 -10.79 12.06
CA ILE A 68 5.69 -11.77 12.96
C ILE A 68 5.24 -13.19 12.61
N GLU A 69 3.93 -13.40 12.43
CA GLU A 69 3.37 -14.70 12.03
C GLU A 69 3.97 -15.19 10.70
N LEU A 70 4.08 -14.32 9.69
CA LEU A 70 4.69 -14.65 8.40
C LEU A 70 6.17 -15.04 8.55
N ARG A 71 6.91 -14.32 9.40
CA ARG A 71 8.32 -14.64 9.68
C ARG A 71 8.45 -15.99 10.40
N GLU A 72 7.61 -16.27 11.39
CA GLU A 72 7.58 -17.56 12.10
C GLU A 72 7.22 -18.73 11.17
N GLN A 73 6.41 -18.48 10.14
CA GLN A 73 6.10 -19.44 9.06
C GLN A 73 7.25 -19.62 8.07
N GLY A 74 8.36 -18.89 8.20
CA GLY A 74 9.51 -18.97 7.31
C GLY A 74 9.29 -18.30 5.95
N ILE A 75 8.37 -17.34 5.85
CA ILE A 75 8.11 -16.60 4.60
C ILE A 75 9.29 -15.71 4.22
N ALA A 76 9.87 -14.98 5.18
CA ALA A 76 11.11 -14.25 5.05
C ALA A 76 11.71 -13.91 6.42
N ASP A 77 13.04 -13.77 6.49
CA ASP A 77 13.75 -13.37 7.71
C ASP A 77 13.81 -11.85 7.89
N VAL A 78 13.84 -11.10 6.80
CA VAL A 78 13.92 -9.64 6.81
C VAL A 78 12.53 -9.02 6.88
N ILE A 79 12.32 -8.11 7.84
CA ILE A 79 11.11 -7.29 7.95
C ILE A 79 11.48 -5.83 7.68
N VAL A 80 10.85 -5.23 6.70
CA VAL A 80 10.94 -3.80 6.39
C VAL A 80 9.74 -3.10 6.98
N VAL A 81 9.95 -2.16 7.89
CA VAL A 81 8.90 -1.31 8.43
C VAL A 81 8.98 0.07 7.80
N THR A 82 7.84 0.60 7.37
CA THR A 82 7.78 1.86 6.62
C THR A 82 6.89 2.90 7.30
N GLY A 83 7.17 4.15 7.05
CA GLY A 83 6.36 5.30 7.44
C GLY A 83 7.15 6.35 8.23
N GLY A 84 7.00 7.58 7.77
CA GLY A 84 7.57 8.78 8.42
C GLY A 84 6.78 9.21 9.66
N ASN A 85 6.89 10.48 9.99
CA ASN A 85 6.16 11.12 11.08
C ASN A 85 5.17 12.16 10.56
N GLN A 86 4.12 12.41 11.32
CA GLN A 86 3.22 13.54 11.12
C GLN A 86 3.76 14.79 11.86
N PRO A 87 3.36 15.99 11.45
CA PRO A 87 3.73 17.21 12.19
C PRO A 87 3.36 17.12 13.67
N GLY A 88 4.36 17.25 14.55
CA GLY A 88 4.19 17.12 16.01
C GLY A 88 4.59 15.76 16.60
N ASP A 89 4.78 14.75 15.79
CA ASP A 89 5.24 13.43 16.24
C ASP A 89 6.72 13.48 16.69
N ARG A 90 7.01 12.77 17.77
CA ARG A 90 8.40 12.63 18.31
C ARG A 90 9.16 11.49 17.64
N THR A 91 8.45 10.56 17.02
CA THR A 91 9.02 9.39 16.38
C THR A 91 8.27 9.06 15.09
N THR A 92 8.90 8.29 14.21
CA THR A 92 8.28 7.84 12.97
C THR A 92 7.45 6.57 13.19
N GLU A 93 6.50 6.30 12.28
CA GLU A 93 5.76 5.02 12.28
C GLU A 93 6.71 3.84 12.16
N ALA A 94 7.75 3.94 11.32
CA ALA A 94 8.76 2.91 11.16
C ALA A 94 9.57 2.65 12.43
N THR A 95 9.95 3.71 13.18
CA THR A 95 10.67 3.55 14.46
C THR A 95 9.78 2.86 15.49
N ALA A 96 8.54 3.34 15.68
CA ALA A 96 7.59 2.72 16.60
C ALA A 96 7.30 1.25 16.23
N SER A 97 7.27 0.94 14.92
CA SER A 97 7.11 -0.43 14.43
C SER A 97 8.30 -1.32 14.76
N ALA A 98 9.51 -0.83 14.57
CA ALA A 98 10.73 -1.57 14.88
C ALA A 98 10.85 -1.86 16.39
N ASP A 99 10.57 -0.86 17.23
CA ASP A 99 10.56 -1.04 18.69
C ASP A 99 9.53 -2.10 19.14
N TYR A 100 8.35 -2.09 18.48
CA TYR A 100 7.32 -3.09 18.71
C TYR A 100 7.76 -4.51 18.34
N LEU A 101 8.42 -4.67 17.18
CA LEU A 101 8.94 -5.95 16.70
C LEU A 101 10.06 -6.47 17.61
N MET A 102 11.01 -5.61 17.98
CA MET A 102 12.10 -5.97 18.90
C MET A 102 11.60 -6.39 20.27
N ALA A 103 10.59 -5.70 20.82
CA ALA A 103 9.95 -6.09 22.07
C ALA A 103 9.28 -7.49 22.02
N ARG A 104 9.05 -8.04 20.80
CA ARG A 104 8.51 -9.38 20.55
C ARG A 104 9.54 -10.38 20.08
N GLY A 105 10.81 -10.06 20.21
CA GLY A 105 11.91 -10.99 19.94
C GLY A 105 12.41 -11.01 18.49
N VAL A 106 11.94 -10.10 17.62
CA VAL A 106 12.53 -9.96 16.28
C VAL A 106 13.90 -9.28 16.42
N PRO A 107 15.00 -9.92 15.95
CA PRO A 107 16.33 -9.30 16.05
C PRO A 107 16.42 -8.00 15.27
N ASP A 108 17.08 -6.98 15.83
CA ASP A 108 17.26 -5.67 15.15
C ASP A 108 17.96 -5.83 13.77
N GLY A 109 18.91 -6.73 13.66
CA GLY A 109 19.59 -7.04 12.39
C GLY A 109 18.67 -7.57 11.28
N SER A 110 17.49 -8.10 11.62
CA SER A 110 16.46 -8.53 10.68
C SER A 110 15.48 -7.40 10.30
N ILE A 111 15.59 -6.22 10.90
CA ILE A 111 14.66 -5.11 10.68
C ILE A 111 15.30 -4.03 9.83
N ARG A 112 14.62 -3.61 8.75
CA ARG A 112 14.98 -2.42 7.96
C ARG A 112 13.93 -1.34 8.18
N ARG A 113 14.35 -0.09 8.33
CA ARG A 113 13.47 1.07 8.63
C ARG A 113 13.46 2.05 7.48
N GLU A 114 12.30 2.26 6.89
CA GLU A 114 12.04 3.37 5.97
C GLU A 114 11.29 4.47 6.74
N VAL A 115 11.92 5.61 6.97
CA VAL A 115 11.44 6.66 7.91
C VAL A 115 11.00 7.95 7.22
N SER A 116 11.05 8.02 5.89
CA SER A 116 10.85 9.27 5.14
C SER A 116 9.50 9.39 4.46
N GLY A 117 8.86 8.26 4.12
CA GLY A 117 7.64 8.24 3.34
C GLY A 117 6.42 8.71 4.13
N THR A 118 5.66 9.64 3.56
CA THR A 118 4.41 10.17 4.13
C THR A 118 3.15 9.57 3.50
N ASN A 119 3.33 8.68 2.54
CA ASN A 119 2.27 7.93 1.87
C ASN A 119 2.83 6.62 1.28
N SER A 120 1.93 5.71 0.89
CA SER A 120 2.32 4.36 0.46
C SER A 120 3.27 4.35 -0.75
N TRP A 121 3.15 5.28 -1.70
CA TRP A 121 4.04 5.34 -2.84
C TRP A 121 5.45 5.78 -2.42
N GLN A 122 5.57 6.86 -1.63
CA GLN A 122 6.86 7.33 -1.15
C GLN A 122 7.57 6.29 -0.28
N SER A 123 6.83 5.63 0.62
CA SER A 123 7.38 4.58 1.47
C SER A 123 7.90 3.39 0.65
N LEU A 124 7.11 2.90 -0.32
CA LEU A 124 7.55 1.78 -1.16
C LEU A 124 8.69 2.19 -2.10
N ALA A 125 8.65 3.41 -2.66
CA ALA A 125 9.74 3.90 -3.52
C ALA A 125 11.06 4.09 -2.73
N ALA A 126 10.99 4.54 -1.47
CA ALA A 126 12.17 4.65 -0.63
C ALA A 126 12.68 3.27 -0.17
N ALA A 127 11.78 2.36 0.22
CA ALA A 127 12.14 0.99 0.58
C ALA A 127 12.75 0.22 -0.60
N ALA A 128 12.22 0.40 -1.80
CA ALA A 128 12.72 -0.27 -3.01
C ALA A 128 14.19 0.03 -3.29
N ARG A 129 14.69 1.24 -2.97
CA ARG A 129 16.08 1.61 -3.21
C ARG A 129 17.05 0.69 -2.47
N PHE A 130 16.89 0.58 -1.15
CA PHE A 130 17.80 -0.27 -0.36
C PHE A 130 17.50 -1.77 -0.53
N LEU A 131 16.26 -2.16 -0.82
CA LEU A 131 15.94 -3.53 -1.15
C LEU A 131 16.59 -3.97 -2.48
N GLN A 132 16.63 -3.10 -3.47
CA GLN A 132 17.34 -3.33 -4.74
C GLN A 132 18.86 -3.40 -4.54
N ASP A 133 19.42 -2.55 -3.67
CA ASP A 133 20.84 -2.58 -3.33
C ASP A 133 21.23 -3.87 -2.59
N GLU A 134 20.30 -4.47 -1.82
CA GLU A 134 20.47 -5.74 -1.10
C GLU A 134 20.03 -6.96 -1.94
N ASP A 135 19.59 -6.80 -3.20
CA ASP A 135 19.02 -7.83 -4.08
C ASP A 135 17.79 -8.57 -3.51
N LEU A 136 16.99 -7.87 -2.71
CA LEU A 136 15.77 -8.37 -2.05
C LEU A 136 14.52 -7.92 -2.83
N LEU A 137 14.26 -8.52 -3.99
CA LEU A 137 13.25 -8.02 -4.91
C LEU A 137 11.87 -8.68 -4.77
N ASP A 138 11.81 -9.93 -4.30
CA ASP A 138 10.56 -10.63 -4.00
C ASP A 138 10.08 -10.26 -2.60
N VAL A 139 8.95 -9.58 -2.49
CA VAL A 139 8.47 -9.08 -1.21
C VAL A 139 7.03 -9.46 -0.91
N VAL A 140 6.74 -9.77 0.36
CA VAL A 140 5.38 -9.86 0.86
C VAL A 140 4.99 -8.51 1.45
N LEU A 141 3.85 -7.97 1.00
CA LEU A 141 3.34 -6.65 1.37
C LEU A 141 2.24 -6.79 2.41
N VAL A 142 2.52 -6.36 3.64
CA VAL A 142 1.55 -6.37 4.73
C VAL A 142 0.88 -5.01 4.85
N SER A 143 -0.43 -4.97 4.55
CA SER A 143 -1.25 -3.76 4.61
C SER A 143 -2.68 -4.08 5.06
N SER A 144 -3.56 -3.07 5.14
CA SER A 144 -5.00 -3.33 5.31
C SER A 144 -5.60 -3.99 4.06
N PRO A 145 -6.62 -4.85 4.20
CA PRO A 145 -7.19 -5.63 3.10
C PRO A 145 -7.56 -4.79 1.86
N HIS A 146 -8.24 -3.66 2.06
CA HIS A 146 -8.67 -2.80 0.95
C HIS A 146 -7.51 -2.13 0.18
N HIS A 147 -6.31 -2.03 0.78
CA HIS A 147 -5.12 -1.49 0.14
C HIS A 147 -4.28 -2.54 -0.62
N ALA A 148 -4.59 -3.82 -0.49
CA ALA A 148 -3.78 -4.92 -1.02
C ALA A 148 -3.41 -4.75 -2.51
N LEU A 149 -4.39 -4.56 -3.38
CA LEU A 149 -4.13 -4.41 -4.82
C LEU A 149 -3.33 -3.14 -5.15
N ARG A 150 -3.58 -2.05 -4.43
CA ARG A 150 -2.85 -0.79 -4.65
C ARG A 150 -1.39 -0.92 -4.25
N THR A 151 -1.09 -1.56 -3.12
CA THR A 151 0.30 -1.76 -2.68
C THR A 151 1.08 -2.67 -3.62
N GLU A 152 0.45 -3.71 -4.18
CA GLU A 152 1.08 -4.54 -5.24
C GLU A 152 1.38 -3.74 -6.50
N ALA A 153 0.42 -2.95 -6.98
CA ALA A 153 0.61 -2.14 -8.16
C ALA A 153 1.68 -1.05 -7.98
N ILE A 154 1.80 -0.49 -6.76
CA ILE A 154 2.90 0.43 -6.44
C ILE A 154 4.24 -0.31 -6.38
N ALA A 155 4.30 -1.49 -5.74
CA ALA A 155 5.52 -2.28 -5.67
C ALA A 155 6.05 -2.62 -7.07
N GLU A 156 5.17 -3.01 -7.99
CA GLU A 156 5.52 -3.25 -9.40
C GLU A 156 6.05 -1.97 -10.08
N GLU A 157 5.41 -0.79 -9.86
CA GLU A 157 5.87 0.49 -10.42
C GLU A 157 7.27 0.88 -9.94
N VAL A 158 7.63 0.52 -8.70
CA VAL A 158 8.96 0.83 -8.13
C VAL A 158 9.98 -0.30 -8.31
N GLY A 159 9.65 -1.34 -9.08
CA GLY A 159 10.57 -2.43 -9.46
C GLY A 159 10.69 -3.58 -8.47
N LEU A 160 9.72 -3.74 -7.55
CA LEU A 160 9.62 -4.89 -6.66
C LEU A 160 8.57 -5.90 -7.14
N ARG A 161 8.79 -7.17 -6.87
CA ARG A 161 7.80 -8.24 -7.11
C ARG A 161 6.98 -8.47 -5.85
N GLY A 162 5.97 -7.61 -5.64
CA GLY A 162 5.16 -7.60 -4.43
C GLY A 162 3.97 -8.55 -4.47
N ARG A 163 3.78 -9.35 -3.40
CA ARG A 163 2.58 -10.15 -3.16
C ARG A 163 1.90 -9.69 -1.87
N ALA A 164 0.61 -9.34 -1.95
CA ALA A 164 -0.10 -8.86 -0.77
C ALA A 164 -0.49 -10.02 0.17
N SER A 165 -0.22 -9.81 1.45
CA SER A 165 -0.73 -10.60 2.57
C SER A 165 -1.45 -9.63 3.51
N PRO A 166 -2.78 -9.47 3.36
CA PRO A 166 -3.53 -8.49 4.13
C PRO A 166 -3.60 -8.87 5.61
N ALA A 167 -3.28 -7.95 6.51
CA ALA A 167 -3.52 -8.13 7.94
C ALA A 167 -5.03 -8.26 8.25
N ALA A 168 -5.37 -8.73 9.46
CA ALA A 168 -6.74 -8.99 9.88
C ALA A 168 -7.68 -7.80 9.60
N ARG A 169 -8.92 -8.10 9.23
CA ARG A 169 -9.94 -7.09 8.91
C ARG A 169 -10.40 -6.35 10.16
N SER A 170 -10.56 -5.05 10.04
CA SER A 170 -11.41 -4.29 10.96
C SER A 170 -12.90 -4.68 10.74
N SER A 171 -13.69 -4.69 11.80
CA SER A 171 -15.11 -5.07 11.80
C SER A 171 -16.00 -3.95 11.25
N GLU A 172 -15.79 -3.55 10.00
CA GLU A 172 -16.59 -2.51 9.35
C GLU A 172 -17.87 -3.10 8.74
N GLY A 173 -18.96 -2.36 8.83
CA GLY A 173 -20.23 -2.77 8.21
C GLY A 173 -20.14 -2.82 6.67
N LEU A 174 -20.98 -3.66 6.04
CA LEU A 174 -20.95 -3.92 4.58
C LEU A 174 -20.95 -2.65 3.73
N ALA A 175 -21.78 -1.65 4.08
CA ALA A 175 -21.88 -0.39 3.34
C ALA A 175 -20.56 0.41 3.36
N ALA A 176 -19.89 0.45 4.52
CA ALA A 176 -18.59 1.08 4.67
C ALA A 176 -17.53 0.35 3.83
N GLN A 177 -17.52 -0.99 3.87
CA GLN A 177 -16.60 -1.80 3.07
C GLN A 177 -16.76 -1.53 1.58
N VAL A 178 -17.99 -1.54 1.05
CA VAL A 178 -18.26 -1.26 -0.39
C VAL A 178 -17.77 0.14 -0.77
N THR A 179 -18.00 1.14 0.09
CA THR A 179 -17.55 2.52 -0.15
C THR A 179 -16.01 2.60 -0.21
N ILE A 180 -15.32 1.95 0.73
CA ILE A 180 -13.86 1.93 0.78
C ILE A 180 -13.29 1.22 -0.45
N LEU A 181 -13.82 0.05 -0.80
CA LEU A 181 -13.39 -0.70 -1.99
C LEU A 181 -13.64 0.08 -3.29
N GLY A 182 -14.75 0.82 -3.38
CA GLY A 182 -15.04 1.70 -4.51
C GLY A 182 -14.01 2.82 -4.66
N ARG A 183 -13.63 3.48 -3.57
CA ARG A 183 -12.58 4.50 -3.56
C ARG A 183 -11.21 3.94 -3.95
N GLU A 184 -10.88 2.75 -3.46
CA GLU A 184 -9.66 2.04 -3.86
C GLU A 184 -9.67 1.64 -5.33
N ALA A 185 -10.80 1.17 -5.87
CA ALA A 185 -10.93 0.84 -7.28
C ALA A 185 -10.65 2.06 -8.18
N VAL A 186 -11.15 3.23 -7.80
CA VAL A 186 -10.84 4.48 -8.52
C VAL A 186 -9.36 4.83 -8.39
N ALA A 187 -8.79 4.76 -7.18
CA ALA A 187 -7.37 5.05 -6.95
C ALA A 187 -6.45 4.13 -7.75
N VAL A 188 -6.73 2.82 -7.75
CA VAL A 188 -5.98 1.83 -8.54
C VAL A 188 -6.19 2.06 -10.04
N GLY A 189 -7.44 2.28 -10.48
CA GLY A 189 -7.75 2.51 -11.89
C GLY A 189 -7.03 3.73 -12.45
N VAL A 190 -7.04 4.84 -11.73
CA VAL A 190 -6.35 6.07 -12.12
C VAL A 190 -4.83 5.89 -12.01
N GLY A 191 -4.34 5.30 -10.92
CA GLY A 191 -2.91 5.05 -10.72
C GLY A 191 -2.28 4.23 -11.83
N ARG A 192 -2.95 3.18 -12.31
CA ARG A 192 -2.49 2.36 -13.45
C ARG A 192 -2.41 3.11 -14.77
N ILE A 193 -3.25 4.13 -14.98
CA ILE A 193 -3.26 4.92 -16.23
C ILE A 193 -2.19 6.01 -16.21
N ILE A 194 -2.04 6.72 -15.10
CA ILE A 194 -1.16 7.90 -15.03
C ILE A 194 0.15 7.68 -14.25
N GLY A 195 0.28 6.55 -13.56
CA GLY A 195 1.33 6.26 -12.57
C GLY A 195 0.97 6.71 -11.16
N PHE A 196 1.31 5.91 -10.16
CA PHE A 196 0.99 6.22 -8.75
C PHE A 196 1.83 7.39 -8.23
N GLY A 197 3.09 7.52 -8.64
CA GLY A 197 3.92 8.68 -8.31
C GLY A 197 3.28 9.98 -8.77
N ARG A 198 2.87 10.07 -10.03
CA ARG A 198 2.19 11.25 -10.59
C ARG A 198 0.84 11.53 -9.93
N LEU A 199 0.12 10.48 -9.53
CA LEU A 199 -1.15 10.62 -8.82
C LEU A 199 -0.94 11.30 -7.46
N VAL A 200 0.06 10.87 -6.69
CA VAL A 200 0.43 11.43 -5.39
C VAL A 200 0.82 12.90 -5.54
N ASP A 201 1.66 13.26 -6.51
CA ASP A 201 2.10 14.63 -6.78
C ASP A 201 0.92 15.56 -7.12
N ARG A 202 -0.05 15.06 -7.88
CA ARG A 202 -1.26 15.85 -8.23
C ARG A 202 -2.14 16.08 -7.02
N VAL A 203 -2.38 15.05 -6.22
CA VAL A 203 -3.21 15.15 -5.01
C VAL A 203 -2.53 16.06 -3.97
N GLY A 204 -1.21 15.96 -3.80
CA GLY A 204 -0.42 16.83 -2.93
C GLY A 204 -0.55 18.31 -3.32
N ARG A 205 -0.43 18.65 -4.60
CA ARG A 205 -0.59 20.04 -5.10
C ARG A 205 -1.99 20.59 -4.87
N VAL A 206 -3.03 19.77 -5.02
CA VAL A 206 -4.41 20.19 -4.78
C VAL A 206 -4.67 20.47 -3.28
N ARG A 207 -3.95 19.78 -2.39
CA ARG A 207 -4.05 19.97 -0.93
C ARG A 207 -3.10 21.04 -0.38
N GLY A 208 -2.35 21.76 -1.22
CA GLY A 208 -1.45 22.83 -0.81
C GLY A 208 -0.14 22.37 -0.16
N ALA A 209 0.24 21.11 -0.29
CA ALA A 209 1.55 20.65 0.12
C ALA A 209 2.64 21.18 -0.84
N PRO A 210 3.79 21.71 -0.33
CA PRO A 210 4.89 22.13 -1.19
C PRO A 210 5.39 20.94 -2.01
N ALA A 211 5.71 21.21 -3.29
CA ALA A 211 6.33 20.21 -4.15
C ALA A 211 7.67 19.81 -3.52
N THR A 212 7.81 18.56 -3.14
CA THR A 212 9.10 17.99 -2.74
C THR A 212 9.94 17.86 -4.01
N GLY A 213 10.95 18.75 -4.12
CA GLY A 213 11.99 18.70 -5.16
C GLY A 213 12.97 17.56 -4.90
#